data_e3823e710a64752d47a4a4dd6fc818a8
#
_entry.id   e3823e710a64752d47a4a4dd6fc818a8
#
_cell.length_a   1.000
_cell.length_b   1.000
_cell.length_c   1.000
_cell.angle_alpha   90.00
_cell.angle_beta   90.00
_cell.angle_gamma   90.00
#
_symmetry.space_group_name_H-M   'P 1'
#
loop_
_entity.id
_entity.type
_entity.pdbx_description
1 polymer ?
#
loop_
_entity_poly.entity_id
_entity_poly.type
_entity_poly.pdbx_seq_one_letter_code
_entity_poly.pdbx_strand_id
1 'polypeptide(L)'
;MTEPLAPSIGLGVLHLFCRVPGPSSRPGARGRDPQAVIQAVKRAEADGVQVVSIAMLGHKADLGFMALGADLWRLRRFQSDLQASGLEVVSSYVSLTEVSEYAAGLPEEMKQTRLYPRLPPEGMPAFCFYPMSKRRGDTEGSNWFSMPFEERKAMMYGHGAAGRAFAGRIVQLITGSTGIDDWEWGVTLFGVHPDDLKDCVYTMRFDEGSARFAEFGPFLTGMAAPVETVLAQVVPDE
;
A
#
# COMPACT_ATOMS: atom_id res chain seq x y z
N MET A 1 13.98 20.15 -16.88
CA MET A 1 13.16 19.08 -16.27
C MET A 1 14.07 17.88 -16.14
N THR A 2 14.09 17.19 -14.99
CA THR A 2 14.82 15.93 -14.82
C THR A 2 14.22 14.87 -15.72
N GLU A 3 15.08 14.01 -16.30
CA GLU A 3 14.57 12.85 -17.04
C GLU A 3 13.75 11.93 -16.11
N PRO A 4 12.66 11.32 -16.60
CA PRO A 4 11.85 10.39 -15.82
C PRO A 4 12.70 9.23 -15.29
N LEU A 5 12.51 8.87 -14.02
CA LEU A 5 13.09 7.66 -13.44
C LEU A 5 11.94 6.66 -13.19
N ALA A 6 11.87 5.66 -14.05
CA ALA A 6 10.77 4.70 -14.06
C ALA A 6 11.27 3.26 -13.85
N PRO A 7 10.47 2.38 -13.21
CA PRO A 7 10.70 0.95 -13.30
C PRO A 7 10.71 0.48 -14.76
N SER A 8 11.51 -0.54 -15.08
CA SER A 8 11.53 -1.11 -16.43
C SER A 8 10.18 -1.75 -16.84
N ILE A 9 9.38 -2.14 -15.85
CA ILE A 9 8.03 -2.67 -16.01
C ILE A 9 7.20 -2.30 -14.77
N GLY A 10 5.90 -2.04 -14.95
CA GLY A 10 4.99 -1.69 -13.87
C GLY A 10 5.12 -0.25 -13.38
N LEU A 11 4.77 -0.01 -12.14
CA LEU A 11 4.66 1.30 -11.51
C LEU A 11 5.46 1.37 -10.21
N GLY A 12 5.98 2.54 -9.88
CA GLY A 12 6.37 2.89 -8.52
C GLY A 12 5.13 3.06 -7.64
N VAL A 13 5.22 2.63 -6.39
CA VAL A 13 4.15 2.74 -5.39
C VAL A 13 4.70 3.41 -4.15
N LEU A 14 4.04 4.47 -3.73
CA LEU A 14 4.39 5.24 -2.55
C LEU A 14 3.19 5.29 -1.60
N HIS A 15 3.33 4.68 -0.42
CA HIS A 15 2.39 4.89 0.68
C HIS A 15 2.93 6.00 1.57
N LEU A 16 2.09 6.98 1.88
CA LEU A 16 2.39 8.05 2.83
C LEU A 16 1.34 8.04 3.92
N PHE A 17 1.78 8.01 5.16
CA PHE A 17 0.91 8.13 6.33
C PHE A 17 1.23 9.43 7.02
N CYS A 18 0.22 10.29 7.13
CA CYS A 18 0.39 11.66 7.55
C CYS A 18 -0.40 11.96 8.82
N ARG A 19 0.13 12.88 9.61
CA ARG A 19 -0.58 13.50 10.71
C ARG A 19 -0.98 14.91 10.34
N VAL A 20 -2.15 15.31 10.80
CA VAL A 20 -2.63 16.69 10.74
C VAL A 20 -2.11 17.42 11.99
N PRO A 21 -1.19 18.38 11.86
CA PRO A 21 -0.66 19.10 13.04
C PRO A 21 -1.77 19.82 13.80
N GLY A 22 -1.73 19.76 15.14
CA GLY A 22 -2.66 20.50 16.01
C GLY A 22 -2.48 22.02 15.93
N PRO A 23 -3.48 22.80 16.38
CA PRO A 23 -3.45 24.27 16.31
C PRO A 23 -2.30 24.93 17.06
N SER A 24 -1.64 24.24 17.99
CA SER A 24 -0.58 24.78 18.87
C SER A 24 0.84 24.46 18.43
N SER A 25 1.06 23.83 17.30
CA SER A 25 2.38 23.42 16.89
C SER A 25 3.15 24.52 16.16
N ARG A 26 3.94 25.29 16.91
CA ARG A 26 4.97 26.28 16.53
C ARG A 26 4.48 27.63 15.98
N PRO A 27 4.96 28.76 16.52
CA PRO A 27 4.82 30.08 15.89
C PRO A 27 5.46 30.03 14.49
N GLY A 28 4.66 30.33 13.45
CA GLY A 28 5.09 30.33 12.05
C GLY A 28 4.89 28.99 11.31
N ALA A 29 4.33 27.96 11.92
CA ALA A 29 3.84 26.79 11.18
C ALA A 29 2.71 27.27 10.24
N ARG A 30 2.83 26.95 8.94
CA ARG A 30 1.71 27.13 8.00
C ARG A 30 0.55 26.31 8.56
N GLY A 31 -0.58 26.98 8.78
CA GLY A 31 -1.80 26.33 9.24
C GLY A 31 -2.21 25.21 8.29
N ARG A 32 -3.05 24.31 8.78
CA ARG A 32 -3.70 23.27 7.95
C ARG A 32 -4.37 23.97 6.76
N ASP A 33 -4.05 23.52 5.58
CA ASP A 33 -4.69 23.99 4.36
C ASP A 33 -5.30 22.81 3.60
N PRO A 34 -6.56 22.44 3.90
CA PRO A 34 -7.25 21.35 3.21
C PRO A 34 -7.32 21.58 1.70
N GLN A 35 -7.44 22.84 1.25
CA GLN A 35 -7.47 23.14 -0.17
C GLN A 35 -6.12 22.86 -0.84
N ALA A 36 -5.01 23.14 -0.17
CA ALA A 36 -3.69 22.81 -0.68
C ALA A 36 -3.49 21.29 -0.80
N VAL A 37 -4.02 20.49 0.12
CA VAL A 37 -4.00 19.01 0.03
C VAL A 37 -4.82 18.54 -1.19
N ILE A 38 -6.04 19.06 -1.38
CA ILE A 38 -6.87 18.73 -2.55
C ILE A 38 -6.14 19.10 -3.84
N GLN A 39 -5.50 20.26 -3.89
CA GLN A 39 -4.74 20.67 -5.07
C GLN A 39 -3.51 19.80 -5.31
N ALA A 40 -2.84 19.32 -4.26
CA ALA A 40 -1.72 18.40 -4.39
C ALA A 40 -2.16 17.06 -5.03
N VAL A 41 -3.28 16.49 -4.56
CA VAL A 41 -3.87 15.28 -5.16
C VAL A 41 -4.25 15.52 -6.63
N LYS A 42 -5.00 16.58 -6.93
CA LYS A 42 -5.42 16.88 -8.31
C LYS A 42 -4.23 17.10 -9.27
N ARG A 43 -3.15 17.75 -8.80
CA ARG A 43 -1.93 17.89 -9.61
C ARG A 43 -1.27 16.55 -9.89
N ALA A 44 -1.15 15.69 -8.87
CA ALA A 44 -0.57 14.37 -9.04
C ALA A 44 -1.38 13.52 -10.05
N GLU A 45 -2.72 13.56 -9.96
CA GLU A 45 -3.61 12.89 -10.90
C GLU A 45 -3.49 13.44 -12.33
N ALA A 46 -3.42 14.77 -12.49
CA ALA A 46 -3.17 15.41 -13.78
C ALA A 46 -1.82 15.04 -14.39
N ASP A 47 -0.82 14.75 -13.54
CA ASP A 47 0.50 14.26 -13.93
C ASP A 47 0.52 12.73 -14.18
N GLY A 48 -0.63 12.04 -14.13
CA GLY A 48 -0.77 10.61 -14.41
C GLY A 48 -0.41 9.69 -13.23
N VAL A 49 -0.41 10.22 -12.00
CA VAL A 49 -0.29 9.43 -10.77
C VAL A 49 -1.69 9.04 -10.31
N GLN A 50 -1.95 7.76 -10.06
CA GLN A 50 -3.17 7.35 -9.36
C GLN A 50 -3.00 7.65 -7.88
N VAL A 51 -3.98 8.29 -7.25
CA VAL A 51 -3.96 8.58 -5.81
C VAL A 51 -5.20 8.01 -5.14
N VAL A 52 -4.98 7.18 -4.12
CA VAL A 52 -6.03 6.75 -3.19
C VAL A 52 -5.84 7.50 -1.89
N SER A 53 -6.86 8.24 -1.46
CA SER A 53 -6.88 8.97 -0.19
C SER A 53 -7.64 8.16 0.85
N ILE A 54 -7.12 8.10 2.08
CA ILE A 54 -7.62 7.23 3.15
C ILE A 54 -7.77 8.06 4.44
N ALA A 55 -8.95 8.00 5.06
CA ALA A 55 -9.15 8.42 6.45
C ALA A 55 -8.63 7.29 7.35
N MET A 56 -7.54 7.53 8.07
CA MET A 56 -6.91 6.50 8.90
C MET A 56 -7.62 6.35 10.24
N LEU A 57 -7.63 5.13 10.78
CA LEU A 57 -8.13 4.82 12.09
C LEU A 57 -6.98 4.55 13.08
N GLY A 58 -7.14 5.05 14.29
CA GLY A 58 -6.19 4.88 15.38
C GLY A 58 -5.10 5.96 15.39
N HIS A 59 -4.12 5.81 16.29
CA HIS A 59 -3.13 6.85 16.62
C HIS A 59 -1.92 6.92 15.69
N LYS A 60 -1.80 5.98 14.74
CA LYS A 60 -0.58 5.86 13.92
C LYS A 60 -0.48 6.98 12.88
N ALA A 61 -1.62 7.36 12.30
CA ALA A 61 -1.74 8.46 11.35
C ALA A 61 -3.18 8.94 11.29
N ASP A 62 -3.41 10.14 10.75
CA ASP A 62 -4.74 10.71 10.52
C ASP A 62 -5.18 10.51 9.06
N LEU A 63 -4.24 10.66 8.13
CA LEU A 63 -4.44 10.54 6.68
C LEU A 63 -3.48 9.51 6.09
N GLY A 64 -3.95 8.72 5.15
CA GLY A 64 -3.13 7.88 4.29
C GLY A 64 -3.28 8.28 2.82
N PHE A 65 -2.19 8.16 2.06
CA PHE A 65 -2.21 8.27 0.61
C PHE A 65 -1.45 7.10 0.01
N MET A 66 -2.06 6.41 -0.94
CA MET A 66 -1.39 5.43 -1.77
C MET A 66 -1.30 6.00 -3.18
N ALA A 67 -0.09 6.27 -3.65
CA ALA A 67 0.17 6.87 -4.95
C ALA A 67 0.92 5.88 -5.85
N LEU A 68 0.44 5.70 -7.10
CA LEU A 68 1.06 4.85 -8.10
C LEU A 68 1.39 5.67 -9.35
N GLY A 69 2.61 5.56 -9.83
CA GLY A 69 3.06 6.29 -11.02
C GLY A 69 4.28 5.68 -11.67
N ALA A 70 4.41 5.85 -12.98
CA ALA A 70 5.55 5.36 -13.73
C ALA A 70 6.84 6.14 -13.41
N ASP A 71 6.74 7.43 -13.07
CA ASP A 71 7.89 8.29 -12.81
C ASP A 71 8.03 8.58 -11.30
N LEU A 72 9.11 8.10 -10.70
CA LEU A 72 9.39 8.28 -9.27
C LEU A 72 9.57 9.76 -8.89
N TRP A 73 9.99 10.64 -9.81
CA TRP A 73 10.05 12.08 -9.54
C TRP A 73 8.67 12.70 -9.33
N ARG A 74 7.63 12.19 -10.00
CA ARG A 74 6.26 12.63 -9.78
C ARG A 74 5.74 12.18 -8.41
N LEU A 75 6.05 10.96 -7.99
CA LEU A 75 5.74 10.48 -6.64
C LEU A 75 6.47 11.32 -5.57
N ARG A 76 7.75 11.63 -5.79
CA ARG A 76 8.51 12.50 -4.88
C ARG A 76 7.93 13.92 -4.83
N ARG A 77 7.49 14.46 -5.95
CA ARG A 77 6.83 15.77 -6.01
C ARG A 77 5.53 15.76 -5.21
N PHE A 78 4.70 14.74 -5.40
CA PHE A 78 3.46 14.57 -4.63
C PHE A 78 3.72 14.60 -3.12
N GLN A 79 4.70 13.86 -2.63
CA GLN A 79 5.12 13.93 -1.23
C GLN A 79 5.51 15.36 -0.81
N SER A 80 6.29 16.07 -1.63
CA SER A 80 6.68 17.46 -1.34
C SER A 80 5.49 18.40 -1.26
N ASP A 81 4.51 18.25 -2.16
CA ASP A 81 3.30 19.07 -2.20
C ASP A 81 2.42 18.82 -0.96
N LEU A 82 2.30 17.56 -0.50
CA LEU A 82 1.60 17.23 0.74
C LEU A 82 2.29 17.83 1.97
N GLN A 83 3.63 17.76 2.04
CA GLN A 83 4.38 18.39 3.14
C GLN A 83 4.26 19.92 3.09
N ALA A 84 4.26 20.52 1.90
CA ALA A 84 4.06 21.96 1.72
C ALA A 84 2.65 22.42 2.12
N SER A 85 1.64 21.54 2.07
CA SER A 85 0.28 21.83 2.55
C SER A 85 0.14 21.79 4.08
N GLY A 86 1.22 21.49 4.80
CA GLY A 86 1.26 21.45 6.27
C GLY A 86 1.07 20.05 6.87
N LEU A 87 0.96 19.01 6.07
CA LEU A 87 0.90 17.63 6.57
C LEU A 87 2.28 17.15 7.04
N GLU A 88 2.32 16.43 8.16
CA GLU A 88 3.51 15.76 8.67
C GLU A 88 3.51 14.29 8.23
N VAL A 89 4.48 13.88 7.40
CA VAL A 89 4.66 12.47 7.05
C VAL A 89 5.28 11.76 8.24
N VAL A 90 4.53 10.88 8.88
CA VAL A 90 4.94 10.12 10.09
C VAL A 90 5.39 8.70 9.78
N SER A 91 5.00 8.19 8.62
CA SER A 91 5.46 6.89 8.09
C SER A 91 5.30 6.87 6.58
N SER A 92 6.13 6.09 5.92
CA SER A 92 6.05 5.89 4.46
C SER A 92 6.46 4.48 4.10
N TYR A 93 6.12 4.06 2.88
CA TYR A 93 6.57 2.81 2.30
C TYR A 93 6.73 2.94 0.78
N VAL A 94 7.89 2.54 0.27
CA VAL A 94 8.23 2.62 -1.14
C VAL A 94 8.34 1.21 -1.73
N SER A 95 7.65 0.96 -2.82
CA SER A 95 7.66 -0.36 -3.47
C SER A 95 7.40 -0.23 -4.97
N LEU A 96 7.42 -1.35 -5.67
CA LEU A 96 7.10 -1.44 -7.10
C LEU A 96 6.00 -2.47 -7.32
N THR A 97 5.12 -2.23 -8.27
CA THR A 97 4.22 -3.30 -8.73
C THR A 97 5.03 -4.39 -9.41
N GLU A 98 4.71 -5.64 -9.15
CA GLU A 98 5.45 -6.77 -9.68
C GLU A 98 4.56 -7.98 -9.99
N VAL A 99 5.08 -8.90 -10.77
CA VAL A 99 4.53 -10.24 -10.95
C VAL A 99 5.44 -11.22 -10.22
N SER A 100 4.91 -11.85 -9.18
CA SER A 100 5.64 -12.84 -8.39
C SER A 100 6.22 -13.97 -9.27
N GLU A 101 7.41 -14.48 -8.92
CA GLU A 101 8.03 -15.64 -9.58
C GLU A 101 7.10 -16.88 -9.65
N TYR A 102 6.20 -17.02 -8.66
CA TYR A 102 5.21 -18.12 -8.62
C TYR A 102 4.01 -17.90 -9.54
N ALA A 103 3.87 -16.70 -10.09
CA ALA A 103 2.78 -16.29 -10.99
C ALA A 103 3.22 -16.28 -12.47
N ALA A 104 4.40 -16.78 -12.79
CA ALA A 104 4.95 -16.76 -14.16
C ALA A 104 4.03 -17.43 -15.20
N GLY A 105 3.29 -18.47 -14.79
CA GLY A 105 2.33 -19.20 -15.64
C GLY A 105 0.95 -18.55 -15.80
N LEU A 106 0.69 -17.39 -15.22
CA LEU A 106 -0.59 -16.70 -15.38
C LEU A 106 -0.77 -16.14 -16.81
N PRO A 107 -2.03 -16.03 -17.29
CA PRO A 107 -2.35 -15.31 -18.52
C PRO A 107 -1.80 -13.86 -18.48
N GLU A 108 -1.40 -13.36 -19.64
CA GLU A 108 -0.78 -12.02 -19.74
C GLU A 108 -1.70 -10.91 -19.24
N GLU A 109 -3.00 -11.00 -19.49
CA GLU A 109 -3.99 -10.04 -18.98
C GLU A 109 -3.98 -9.95 -17.45
N MET A 110 -3.86 -11.09 -16.76
CA MET A 110 -3.78 -11.14 -15.30
C MET A 110 -2.46 -10.55 -14.77
N LYS A 111 -1.36 -10.69 -15.51
CA LYS A 111 -0.08 -10.05 -15.18
C LYS A 111 -0.19 -8.54 -15.36
N GLN A 112 -0.78 -8.08 -16.47
CA GLN A 112 -0.99 -6.65 -16.72
C GLN A 112 -1.86 -5.99 -15.64
N THR A 113 -2.90 -6.65 -15.17
CA THR A 113 -3.73 -6.14 -14.06
C THR A 113 -2.93 -5.98 -12.76
N ARG A 114 -1.92 -6.82 -12.51
CA ARG A 114 -1.04 -6.69 -11.33
C ARG A 114 -0.01 -5.58 -11.49
N LEU A 115 0.54 -5.42 -12.69
CA LEU A 115 1.55 -4.40 -12.99
C LEU A 115 0.94 -2.99 -13.10
N TYR A 116 -0.29 -2.89 -13.59
CA TYR A 116 -0.99 -1.64 -13.86
C TYR A 116 -2.41 -1.67 -13.27
N PRO A 117 -2.51 -1.80 -11.92
CA PRO A 117 -3.82 -1.87 -11.26
C PRO A 117 -4.59 -0.58 -11.41
N ARG A 118 -5.92 -0.66 -11.38
CA ARG A 118 -6.82 0.48 -11.25
C ARG A 118 -7.35 0.55 -9.84
N LEU A 119 -7.05 1.65 -9.14
CA LEU A 119 -7.37 1.84 -7.73
C LEU A 119 -8.07 3.18 -7.48
N PRO A 120 -8.88 3.30 -6.44
CA PRO A 120 -9.37 2.20 -5.58
C PRO A 120 -10.35 1.29 -6.33
N PRO A 121 -10.51 0.02 -5.92
CA PRO A 121 -11.56 -0.82 -6.47
C PRO A 121 -12.94 -0.27 -6.12
N GLU A 122 -13.86 -0.28 -7.07
CA GLU A 122 -15.23 0.18 -6.85
C GLU A 122 -15.93 -0.66 -5.78
N GLY A 123 -16.67 0.00 -4.86
CA GLY A 123 -17.42 -0.66 -3.80
C GLY A 123 -16.58 -1.28 -2.67
N MET A 124 -15.27 -1.01 -2.60
CA MET A 124 -14.37 -1.57 -1.59
C MET A 124 -13.69 -0.47 -0.76
N PRO A 125 -14.41 0.26 0.10
CA PRO A 125 -13.87 1.37 0.85
C PRO A 125 -13.02 0.95 2.06
N ALA A 126 -13.14 -0.27 2.56
CA ALA A 126 -12.32 -0.73 3.68
C ALA A 126 -10.88 -0.95 3.22
N PHE A 127 -9.93 -0.31 3.90
CA PHE A 127 -8.51 -0.30 3.55
C PHE A 127 -7.65 -0.87 4.68
N CYS A 128 -6.67 -1.68 4.31
CA CYS A 128 -5.60 -2.09 5.20
C CYS A 128 -4.30 -2.18 4.42
N PHE A 129 -3.23 -1.61 5.00
CA PHE A 129 -1.86 -1.78 4.53
C PHE A 129 -1.01 -2.38 5.64
N TYR A 130 -0.12 -3.29 5.29
CA TYR A 130 0.97 -3.75 6.13
C TYR A 130 2.16 -4.21 5.29
N PRO A 131 3.40 -3.93 5.74
CA PRO A 131 4.58 -4.51 5.15
C PRO A 131 4.81 -5.92 5.68
N MET A 132 5.48 -6.76 4.91
CA MET A 132 5.81 -8.12 5.33
C MET A 132 7.14 -8.61 4.75
N SER A 133 7.71 -9.59 5.41
CA SER A 133 8.87 -10.36 4.95
C SER A 133 8.65 -11.86 5.15
N LYS A 134 9.50 -12.65 4.53
CA LYS A 134 9.60 -14.08 4.80
C LYS A 134 10.76 -14.35 5.78
N ARG A 135 10.53 -15.23 6.75
CA ARG A 135 11.48 -15.57 7.80
C ARG A 135 12.80 -16.12 7.28
N ARG A 136 13.90 -15.64 7.84
CA ARG A 136 15.26 -16.12 7.68
C ARG A 136 15.73 -16.78 8.99
N GLY A 137 15.20 -17.96 9.32
CA GLY A 137 15.60 -18.69 10.51
C GLY A 137 16.94 -19.40 10.35
N ASP A 138 17.60 -19.71 11.48
CA ASP A 138 18.95 -20.29 11.52
C ASP A 138 18.98 -21.83 11.47
N THR A 139 17.81 -22.47 11.64
CA THR A 139 17.69 -23.94 11.60
C THR A 139 17.25 -24.42 10.22
N GLU A 140 17.62 -25.66 9.86
CA GLU A 140 17.20 -26.27 8.60
C GLU A 140 15.66 -26.24 8.45
N GLY A 141 15.19 -25.83 7.29
CA GLY A 141 13.76 -25.68 6.99
C GLY A 141 13.06 -24.48 7.64
N SER A 142 13.78 -23.62 8.38
CA SER A 142 13.25 -22.40 8.98
C SER A 142 13.53 -21.12 8.18
N ASN A 143 14.32 -21.23 7.11
CA ASN A 143 14.68 -20.10 6.24
C ASN A 143 13.99 -20.26 4.88
N TRP A 144 13.06 -19.35 4.56
CA TRP A 144 12.34 -19.35 3.30
C TRP A 144 13.27 -19.33 2.08
N PHE A 145 14.33 -18.55 2.13
CA PHE A 145 15.20 -18.29 0.98
C PHE A 145 16.21 -19.42 0.71
N SER A 146 16.46 -20.30 1.68
CA SER A 146 17.29 -21.49 1.51
C SER A 146 16.51 -22.72 1.04
N MET A 147 15.17 -22.65 0.99
CA MET A 147 14.33 -23.75 0.54
C MET A 147 14.36 -23.89 -0.99
N PRO A 148 14.25 -25.14 -1.51
CA PRO A 148 14.08 -25.38 -2.94
C PRO A 148 12.88 -24.62 -3.52
N PHE A 149 13.04 -24.13 -4.76
CA PHE A 149 11.98 -23.35 -5.43
C PHE A 149 10.65 -24.09 -5.52
N GLU A 150 10.65 -25.38 -5.85
CA GLU A 150 9.41 -26.17 -6.01
C GLU A 150 8.64 -26.32 -4.68
N GLU A 151 9.34 -26.40 -3.55
CA GLU A 151 8.69 -26.43 -2.23
C GLU A 151 8.03 -25.09 -1.91
N ARG A 152 8.73 -23.97 -2.14
CA ARG A 152 8.17 -22.63 -1.99
C ARG A 152 6.96 -22.41 -2.89
N LYS A 153 7.08 -22.86 -4.14
CA LYS A 153 6.00 -22.76 -5.14
C LYS A 153 4.76 -23.56 -4.71
N ALA A 154 4.92 -24.75 -4.16
CA ALA A 154 3.80 -25.56 -3.64
C ALA A 154 3.06 -24.84 -2.52
N MET A 155 3.79 -24.25 -1.55
CA MET A 155 3.21 -23.44 -0.47
C MET A 155 2.50 -22.19 -1.02
N MET A 156 3.08 -21.49 -1.99
CA MET A 156 2.46 -20.32 -2.59
C MET A 156 1.23 -20.66 -3.45
N TYR A 157 1.17 -21.85 -4.00
CA TYR A 157 -0.04 -22.35 -4.65
C TYR A 157 -1.19 -22.56 -3.64
N GLY A 158 -0.89 -23.16 -2.48
CA GLY A 158 -1.83 -23.29 -1.35
C GLY A 158 -2.30 -21.92 -0.83
N HIS A 159 -1.36 -20.99 -0.65
CA HIS A 159 -1.63 -19.61 -0.27
C HIS A 159 -2.61 -18.93 -1.25
N GLY A 160 -2.34 -19.01 -2.56
CA GLY A 160 -3.24 -18.49 -3.58
C GLY A 160 -4.62 -19.16 -3.61
N ALA A 161 -4.69 -20.45 -3.25
CA ALA A 161 -5.98 -21.16 -3.13
C ALA A 161 -6.81 -20.61 -1.97
N ALA A 162 -6.19 -20.38 -0.80
CA ALA A 162 -6.85 -19.78 0.37
C ALA A 162 -7.37 -18.36 0.05
N GLY A 163 -6.56 -17.55 -0.65
CA GLY A 163 -6.97 -16.19 -1.05
C GLY A 163 -8.17 -16.14 -2.00
N ARG A 164 -8.34 -17.13 -2.86
CA ARG A 164 -9.50 -17.20 -3.78
C ARG A 164 -10.86 -17.27 -3.08
N ALA A 165 -10.92 -17.72 -1.83
CA ALA A 165 -12.14 -17.72 -1.03
C ALA A 165 -12.70 -16.31 -0.77
N PHE A 166 -11.90 -15.27 -0.95
CA PHE A 166 -12.25 -13.87 -0.75
C PHE A 166 -12.51 -13.11 -2.06
N ALA A 167 -12.55 -13.80 -3.19
CA ALA A 167 -12.84 -13.17 -4.49
C ALA A 167 -14.20 -12.43 -4.44
N GLY A 168 -14.22 -11.20 -4.97
CA GLY A 168 -15.40 -10.31 -4.94
C GLY A 168 -15.62 -9.57 -3.63
N ARG A 169 -14.94 -9.95 -2.52
CA ARG A 169 -14.99 -9.25 -1.23
C ARG A 169 -13.71 -8.51 -0.90
N ILE A 170 -12.57 -9.02 -1.41
CA ILE A 170 -11.24 -8.44 -1.21
C ILE A 170 -10.56 -8.29 -2.57
N VAL A 171 -9.95 -7.13 -2.78
CA VAL A 171 -8.89 -6.91 -3.78
C VAL A 171 -7.59 -6.73 -3.04
N GLN A 172 -6.58 -7.51 -3.42
CA GLN A 172 -5.25 -7.47 -2.86
C GLN A 172 -4.26 -6.97 -3.91
N LEU A 173 -3.45 -5.98 -3.52
CA LEU A 173 -2.26 -5.58 -4.26
C LEU A 173 -1.03 -5.90 -3.43
N ILE A 174 -0.13 -6.72 -3.97
CA ILE A 174 1.19 -7.00 -3.39
C ILE A 174 2.23 -6.31 -4.26
N THR A 175 3.12 -5.57 -3.61
CA THR A 175 4.19 -4.80 -4.27
C THR A 175 5.54 -5.19 -3.68
N GLY A 176 6.56 -5.32 -4.53
CA GLY A 176 7.91 -5.70 -4.12
C GLY A 176 8.72 -4.49 -3.65
N SER A 177 9.47 -4.66 -2.58
CA SER A 177 10.28 -3.61 -1.96
C SER A 177 11.66 -4.07 -1.49
N THR A 178 12.03 -5.29 -1.79
CA THR A 178 13.37 -5.84 -1.45
C THR A 178 14.48 -4.94 -2.01
N GLY A 179 15.31 -4.39 -1.13
CA GLY A 179 16.38 -3.45 -1.50
C GLY A 179 15.91 -2.01 -1.81
N ILE A 180 14.62 -1.71 -1.58
CA ILE A 180 14.01 -0.39 -1.78
C ILE A 180 13.50 0.17 -0.45
N ASP A 181 12.91 -0.69 0.40
CA ASP A 181 12.41 -0.34 1.73
C ASP A 181 12.83 -1.40 2.76
N ASP A 182 12.46 -1.23 4.02
CA ASP A 182 12.91 -2.08 5.14
C ASP A 182 12.33 -3.50 5.10
N TRP A 183 11.18 -3.70 4.44
CA TRP A 183 10.50 -4.97 4.28
C TRP A 183 10.57 -5.46 2.83
N GLU A 184 10.24 -6.73 2.60
CA GLU A 184 10.34 -7.31 1.26
C GLU A 184 9.12 -7.03 0.38
N TRP A 185 7.93 -6.90 1.01
CA TRP A 185 6.68 -6.62 0.29
C TRP A 185 5.78 -5.69 1.07
N GLY A 186 5.07 -4.84 0.33
CA GLY A 186 3.90 -4.11 0.81
C GLY A 186 2.63 -4.85 0.41
N VAL A 187 1.75 -5.11 1.38
CA VAL A 187 0.44 -5.72 1.15
C VAL A 187 -0.64 -4.68 1.37
N THR A 188 -1.38 -4.36 0.32
CA THR A 188 -2.55 -3.48 0.39
C THR A 188 -3.80 -4.30 0.14
N LEU A 189 -4.75 -4.23 1.05
CA LEU A 189 -6.07 -4.86 0.95
C LEU A 189 -7.14 -3.78 0.84
N PHE A 190 -8.04 -3.97 -0.13
CA PHE A 190 -9.31 -3.26 -0.21
C PHE A 190 -10.44 -4.25 0.00
N GLY A 191 -11.39 -3.93 0.85
CA GLY A 191 -12.52 -4.81 1.18
C GLY A 191 -13.85 -4.10 1.06
N VAL A 192 -14.91 -4.89 0.82
CA VAL A 192 -16.29 -4.40 0.85
C VAL A 192 -16.63 -4.00 2.29
N HIS A 193 -16.26 -4.84 3.26
CA HIS A 193 -16.47 -4.62 4.68
C HIS A 193 -15.17 -4.76 5.47
N PRO A 194 -15.02 -4.09 6.63
CA PRO A 194 -13.81 -4.20 7.46
C PRO A 194 -13.59 -5.59 8.06
N ASP A 195 -14.65 -6.36 8.30
CA ASP A 195 -14.55 -7.76 8.74
C ASP A 195 -14.00 -8.68 7.64
N ASP A 196 -14.24 -8.39 6.35
CA ASP A 196 -13.61 -9.11 5.24
C ASP A 196 -12.08 -9.01 5.30
N LEU A 197 -11.53 -7.82 5.63
CA LEU A 197 -10.08 -7.63 5.82
C LEU A 197 -9.54 -8.54 6.93
N LYS A 198 -10.22 -8.53 8.09
CA LYS A 198 -9.84 -9.34 9.25
C LYS A 198 -9.92 -10.84 8.91
N ASP A 199 -11.01 -11.28 8.30
CA ASP A 199 -11.23 -12.69 7.99
C ASP A 199 -10.27 -13.20 6.92
N CYS A 200 -9.92 -12.36 5.94
CA CYS A 200 -8.90 -12.67 4.96
C CYS A 200 -7.55 -12.93 5.64
N VAL A 201 -7.04 -11.99 6.42
CA VAL A 201 -5.75 -12.14 7.12
C VAL A 201 -5.80 -13.29 8.13
N TYR A 202 -6.93 -13.46 8.84
CA TYR A 202 -7.12 -14.58 9.77
C TYR A 202 -7.01 -15.93 9.05
N THR A 203 -7.71 -16.10 7.93
CA THR A 203 -7.71 -17.34 7.15
C THR A 203 -6.34 -17.61 6.53
N MET A 204 -5.75 -16.59 5.90
CA MET A 204 -4.47 -16.72 5.20
C MET A 204 -3.31 -17.12 6.12
N ARG A 205 -3.34 -16.78 7.41
CA ARG A 205 -2.27 -17.15 8.36
C ARG A 205 -2.20 -18.64 8.68
N PHE A 206 -3.21 -19.43 8.31
CA PHE A 206 -3.21 -20.88 8.52
C PHE A 206 -2.62 -21.66 7.34
N ASP A 207 -2.40 -21.02 6.19
CA ASP A 207 -1.67 -21.69 5.12
C ASP A 207 -0.20 -21.90 5.51
N GLU A 208 0.41 -22.96 5.00
CA GLU A 208 1.74 -23.37 5.41
C GLU A 208 2.80 -22.28 5.17
N GLY A 209 2.72 -21.59 4.04
CA GLY A 209 3.67 -20.53 3.67
C GLY A 209 3.62 -19.33 4.60
N SER A 210 2.42 -18.99 5.13
CA SER A 210 2.24 -17.90 6.09
C SER A 210 2.54 -18.37 7.51
N ALA A 211 2.00 -19.52 7.92
CA ALA A 211 2.17 -20.03 9.29
C ALA A 211 3.65 -20.24 9.68
N ARG A 212 4.47 -20.69 8.73
CA ARG A 212 5.89 -20.96 8.97
C ARG A 212 6.80 -19.77 8.76
N PHE A 213 6.48 -18.91 7.79
CA PHE A 213 7.46 -17.96 7.27
C PHE A 213 7.00 -16.51 7.21
N ALA A 214 5.72 -16.19 7.40
CA ALA A 214 5.30 -14.79 7.32
C ALA A 214 5.69 -14.00 8.57
N GLU A 215 6.32 -12.86 8.35
CA GLU A 215 6.58 -11.82 9.35
C GLU A 215 5.88 -10.55 8.91
N PHE A 216 5.09 -9.96 9.81
CA PHE A 216 4.26 -8.80 9.51
C PHE A 216 4.76 -7.59 10.27
N GLY A 217 4.84 -6.46 9.57
CA GLY A 217 5.05 -5.16 10.16
C GLY A 217 3.75 -4.54 10.70
N PRO A 218 3.77 -3.24 10.97
CA PRO A 218 2.60 -2.53 11.50
C PRO A 218 1.43 -2.54 10.53
N PHE A 219 0.24 -2.88 11.02
CA PHE A 219 -1.02 -2.75 10.28
C PHE A 219 -1.52 -1.31 10.37
N LEU A 220 -1.93 -0.76 9.23
CA LEU A 220 -2.50 0.57 9.06
C LEU A 220 -3.86 0.41 8.37
N THR A 221 -4.92 0.82 9.07
CA THR A 221 -6.31 0.57 8.65
C THR A 221 -7.06 1.89 8.54
N GLY A 222 -7.95 2.00 7.57
CA GLY A 222 -8.77 3.18 7.33
C GLY A 222 -9.86 2.95 6.30
N MET A 223 -10.44 4.05 5.83
CA MET A 223 -11.46 4.07 4.80
C MET A 223 -10.98 4.89 3.60
N ALA A 224 -11.01 4.28 2.40
CA ALA A 224 -10.72 4.95 1.14
C ALA A 224 -11.95 5.73 0.67
N ALA A 225 -11.75 7.01 0.33
CA ALA A 225 -12.79 7.88 -0.20
C ALA A 225 -12.16 9.02 -1.03
N PRO A 226 -12.95 9.82 -1.77
CA PRO A 226 -12.45 11.05 -2.39
C PRO A 226 -11.77 11.94 -1.35
N VAL A 227 -10.70 12.64 -1.74
CA VAL A 227 -9.87 13.43 -0.83
C VAL A 227 -10.67 14.49 -0.07
N GLU A 228 -11.66 15.08 -0.68
CA GLU A 228 -12.56 16.04 -0.06
C GLU A 228 -13.36 15.42 1.11
N THR A 229 -13.85 14.20 0.90
CA THR A 229 -14.58 13.44 1.94
C THR A 229 -13.65 13.05 3.09
N VAL A 230 -12.43 12.57 2.77
CA VAL A 230 -11.44 12.20 3.78
C VAL A 230 -11.08 13.41 4.64
N LEU A 231 -10.80 14.56 4.03
CA LEU A 231 -10.43 15.77 4.76
C LEU A 231 -11.56 16.30 5.64
N ALA A 232 -12.81 16.23 5.18
CA ALA A 232 -13.97 16.63 5.99
C ALA A 232 -14.16 15.78 7.27
N GLN A 233 -13.63 14.55 7.27
CA GLN A 233 -13.70 13.67 8.46
C GLN A 233 -12.49 13.82 9.39
N VAL A 234 -11.35 14.23 8.86
CA VAL A 234 -10.08 14.23 9.60
C VAL A 234 -9.67 15.63 10.08
N VAL A 235 -10.04 16.66 9.32
CA VAL A 235 -9.79 18.06 9.68
C VAL A 235 -11.12 18.65 10.18
N PRO A 236 -11.31 18.81 11.51
CA PRO A 236 -12.54 19.42 12.03
C PRO A 236 -12.70 20.84 11.50
N ASP A 237 -13.94 21.23 11.21
CA ASP A 237 -14.30 22.64 10.99
C ASP A 237 -13.93 23.45 12.23
N GLU A 238 -13.42 24.71 12.03
CA GLU A 238 -13.08 25.64 13.11
C GLU A 238 -14.33 26.20 13.79
#